data_0d84a1308626d35cf51294eefed19cc2
#
_entry.id   0d84a1308626d35cf51294eefed19cc2
#
_cell.length_a   1.000
_cell.length_b   1.000
_cell.length_c   1.000
_cell.angle_alpha   90.00
_cell.angle_beta   90.00
_cell.angle_gamma   90.00
#
_symmetry.space_group_name_H-M   'P 1'
#
loop_
_entity.id
_entity.type
_entity.pdbx_description
1 polymer ?
#
loop_
_entity_poly.entity_id
_entity_poly.type
_entity_poly.pdbx_seq_one_letter_code
_entity_poly.pdbx_strand_id
1 'polypeptide(L)'
;MLLKFPPSRATAIVAMLGSVFVIEEAPMPKEIVLSVALADLPAGSMRACEAQGREIVVCRTKNGIYALDNICSHAHARLSEGRLRGTRLICPLHGASFDVRDGRVLGAPATRPLATHGIRVDGDHVDVTIAPADIKPLTA
;
A
#
# COMPACT_ATOMS: atom_id res chain seq x y z
N MET A 1 -26.00 -1.99 2.21
CA MET A 1 -24.60 -1.78 2.20
C MET A 1 -24.21 -0.55 2.98
N LEU A 2 -23.31 -0.71 3.88
CA LEU A 2 -22.89 0.40 4.69
C LEU A 2 -21.86 1.22 3.97
N LEU A 3 -22.18 2.46 3.80
CA LEU A 3 -21.19 3.41 3.33
C LEU A 3 -20.24 3.68 4.47
N LYS A 4 -19.00 3.38 4.23
CA LYS A 4 -17.99 3.74 5.20
C LYS A 4 -17.51 5.11 4.90
N PHE A 5 -18.00 6.01 5.69
CA PHE A 5 -17.43 7.33 5.66
C PHE A 5 -16.20 7.30 6.55
N PRO A 6 -15.10 7.84 6.08
CA PRO A 6 -14.06 8.15 7.01
C PRO A 6 -14.66 9.03 8.10
N PRO A 7 -14.19 8.92 9.32
CA PRO A 7 -14.69 9.80 10.35
C PRO A 7 -14.60 11.22 9.84
N SER A 8 -15.73 11.87 9.84
CA SER A 8 -15.77 13.23 9.37
C SER A 8 -14.81 14.04 10.20
N ARG A 9 -13.97 14.77 9.53
CA ARG A 9 -13.13 15.69 10.23
C ARG A 9 -13.97 16.76 10.83
N ALA A 10 -13.93 16.82 12.12
CA ALA A 10 -14.65 17.85 12.80
C ALA A 10 -13.98 19.18 12.49
N THR A 11 -14.74 20.06 11.91
CA THR A 11 -14.35 21.44 11.87
C THR A 11 -14.66 21.99 13.25
N ALA A 12 -13.63 22.27 14.01
CA ALA A 12 -13.82 22.81 15.33
C ALA A 12 -14.17 24.30 15.18
N ILE A 13 -15.37 24.65 15.56
CA ILE A 13 -15.77 26.04 15.65
C ILE A 13 -15.65 26.41 17.11
N VAL A 14 -14.72 27.30 17.39
CA VAL A 14 -14.58 27.80 18.74
C VAL A 14 -15.15 29.20 18.78
N ALA A 15 -16.27 29.36 19.48
CA ALA A 15 -16.85 30.64 19.70
C ALA A 15 -16.32 31.18 21.02
N MET A 16 -15.67 32.31 21.00
CA MET A 16 -15.20 32.97 22.18
C MET A 16 -15.62 34.41 22.17
N LEU A 17 -16.43 34.79 23.17
CA LEU A 17 -16.74 36.18 23.49
C LEU A 17 -17.06 37.05 22.27
N GLY A 18 -17.98 36.58 21.46
CA GLY A 18 -18.37 37.35 20.29
C GLY A 18 -17.46 37.23 19.10
N SER A 19 -16.38 36.50 19.21
CA SER A 19 -15.50 36.21 18.09
C SER A 19 -15.62 34.76 17.75
N VAL A 20 -15.77 34.48 16.47
CA VAL A 20 -15.85 33.13 16.00
C VAL A 20 -14.52 32.82 15.28
N PHE A 21 -13.80 31.89 15.81
CA PHE A 21 -12.62 31.41 15.14
C PHE A 21 -12.97 30.09 14.45
N VAL A 22 -12.83 30.08 13.16
CA VAL A 22 -12.92 28.84 12.40
C VAL A 22 -11.50 28.32 12.31
N ILE A 23 -11.22 27.28 13.07
CA ILE A 23 -9.97 26.59 12.94
C ILE A 23 -10.19 25.50 11.93
N GLU A 24 -9.70 25.73 10.73
CA GLU A 24 -9.67 24.66 9.75
C GLU A 24 -8.51 23.78 10.08
N GLU A 25 -8.82 22.54 10.41
CA GLU A 25 -7.75 21.58 10.53
C GLU A 25 -7.09 21.44 9.17
N ALA A 26 -5.77 21.32 9.18
CA ALA A 26 -5.06 21.01 7.96
C ALA A 26 -5.69 19.77 7.34
N PRO A 27 -5.97 19.79 6.04
CA PRO A 27 -6.56 18.62 5.40
C PRO A 27 -5.64 17.43 5.65
N MET A 28 -6.22 16.34 6.15
CA MET A 28 -5.47 15.11 6.25
C MET A 28 -5.10 14.65 4.84
N PRO A 29 -3.92 14.10 4.67
CA PRO A 29 -3.57 13.54 3.37
C PRO A 29 -4.69 12.60 2.96
N LYS A 30 -5.19 12.77 1.76
CA LYS A 30 -6.23 11.90 1.26
C LYS A 30 -5.67 10.49 1.17
N GLU A 31 -6.38 9.57 1.77
CA GLU A 31 -6.04 8.17 1.58
C GLU A 31 -6.32 7.81 0.14
N ILE A 32 -5.35 7.20 -0.49
CA ILE A 32 -5.52 6.69 -1.83
C ILE A 32 -5.92 5.24 -1.69
N VAL A 33 -7.10 4.91 -2.19
CA VAL A 33 -7.61 3.55 -2.13
C VAL A 33 -7.78 3.03 -3.54
N LEU A 34 -7.14 1.91 -3.81
CA LEU A 34 -7.30 1.18 -5.07
C LEU A 34 -8.16 -0.04 -4.81
N SER A 35 -9.02 -0.36 -5.76
CA SER A 35 -9.85 -1.55 -5.68
C SER A 35 -9.44 -2.53 -6.77
N VAL A 36 -9.18 -3.76 -6.37
CA VAL A 36 -8.77 -4.84 -7.27
C VAL A 36 -9.77 -5.97 -7.15
N ALA A 37 -10.32 -6.40 -8.29
CA ALA A 37 -11.23 -7.53 -8.29
C ALA A 37 -10.48 -8.82 -7.97
N LEU A 38 -11.03 -9.63 -7.08
CA LEU A 38 -10.42 -10.92 -6.76
C LEU A 38 -10.35 -11.85 -7.96
N ALA A 39 -11.29 -11.70 -8.90
CA ALA A 39 -11.25 -12.49 -10.13
C ALA A 39 -9.99 -12.20 -10.96
N ASP A 40 -9.42 -11.01 -10.81
CA ASP A 40 -8.20 -10.63 -11.53
C ASP A 40 -6.94 -10.97 -10.75
N LEU A 41 -7.09 -11.60 -9.59
CA LEU A 41 -5.97 -11.92 -8.72
C LEU A 41 -6.08 -13.37 -8.25
N PRO A 42 -5.80 -14.32 -9.14
CA PRO A 42 -5.83 -15.74 -8.75
C PRO A 42 -4.79 -16.04 -7.67
N ALA A 43 -5.01 -17.13 -6.95
CA ALA A 43 -4.06 -17.54 -5.91
C ALA A 43 -2.67 -17.75 -6.50
N GLY A 44 -1.65 -17.24 -5.83
CA GLY A 44 -0.27 -17.33 -6.28
C GLY A 44 0.11 -16.32 -7.34
N SER A 45 -0.76 -15.36 -7.64
CA SER A 45 -0.48 -14.36 -8.67
C SER A 45 -0.21 -12.98 -8.07
N MET A 46 0.27 -12.11 -8.92
CA MET A 46 0.51 -10.72 -8.62
C MET A 46 -0.19 -9.83 -9.64
N ARG A 47 -0.54 -8.63 -9.22
CA ARG A 47 -1.08 -7.64 -10.12
C ARG A 47 -0.47 -6.28 -9.82
N ALA A 48 0.03 -5.63 -10.86
CA ALA A 48 0.53 -4.27 -10.75
C ALA A 48 -0.62 -3.29 -10.84
N CYS A 49 -0.58 -2.28 -9.98
CA CYS A 49 -1.55 -1.20 -9.97
C CYS A 49 -0.82 0.11 -9.84
N GLU A 50 -1.45 1.17 -10.30
CA GLU A 50 -0.86 2.50 -10.21
C GLU A 50 -1.91 3.47 -9.72
N ALA A 51 -1.51 4.36 -8.81
CA ALA A 51 -2.35 5.46 -8.38
C ALA A 51 -1.45 6.66 -8.08
N GLN A 52 -1.74 7.77 -8.72
CA GLN A 52 -1.05 9.05 -8.49
C GLN A 52 0.46 8.91 -8.56
N GLY A 53 0.94 8.20 -9.57
CA GLY A 53 2.36 8.01 -9.78
C GLY A 53 3.02 6.95 -8.91
N ARG A 54 2.28 6.33 -7.99
CA ARG A 54 2.79 5.24 -7.17
C ARG A 54 2.45 3.91 -7.81
N GLU A 55 3.46 3.09 -8.02
CA GLU A 55 3.26 1.75 -8.55
C GLU A 55 3.25 0.76 -7.40
N ILE A 56 2.20 -0.03 -7.33
CA ILE A 56 1.93 -0.96 -6.25
C ILE A 56 1.79 -2.36 -6.84
N VAL A 57 2.32 -3.36 -6.17
CA VAL A 57 2.08 -4.75 -6.52
C VAL A 57 1.21 -5.38 -5.45
N VAL A 58 0.12 -6.01 -5.89
CA VAL A 58 -0.77 -6.76 -5.01
C VAL A 58 -0.49 -8.24 -5.23
N CYS A 59 -0.18 -8.94 -4.17
CA CYS A 59 0.22 -10.34 -4.21
C CYS A 59 -0.81 -11.18 -3.48
N ARG A 60 -1.25 -12.26 -4.09
CA ARG A 60 -2.15 -13.21 -3.43
C ARG A 60 -1.40 -14.50 -3.13
N THR A 61 -1.27 -14.80 -1.85
CA THR A 61 -0.58 -16.00 -1.37
C THR A 61 -1.58 -16.90 -0.66
N LYS A 62 -1.13 -18.07 -0.27
CA LYS A 62 -1.94 -18.95 0.57
C LYS A 62 -2.22 -18.34 1.94
N ASN A 63 -1.34 -17.47 2.39
CA ASN A 63 -1.46 -16.85 3.71
C ASN A 63 -2.33 -15.60 3.70
N GLY A 64 -2.61 -15.05 2.55
CA GLY A 64 -3.42 -13.83 2.43
C GLY A 64 -3.00 -12.98 1.27
N ILE A 65 -3.51 -11.77 1.25
CA ILE A 65 -3.26 -10.80 0.19
C ILE A 65 -2.44 -9.66 0.79
N TYR A 66 -1.42 -9.23 0.04
CA TYR A 66 -0.49 -8.22 0.51
C TYR A 66 -0.22 -7.23 -0.59
N ALA A 67 0.05 -6.00 -0.23
CA ALA A 67 0.37 -4.94 -1.18
C ALA A 67 1.66 -4.27 -0.77
N LEU A 68 2.55 -4.08 -1.74
CA LEU A 68 3.84 -3.47 -1.53
C LEU A 68 4.15 -2.51 -2.67
N ASP A 69 5.15 -1.69 -2.49
CA ASP A 69 5.69 -0.91 -3.60
C ASP A 69 6.18 -1.87 -4.69
N ASN A 70 5.86 -1.54 -5.93
CA ASN A 70 6.20 -2.38 -7.06
C ASN A 70 7.63 -2.16 -7.56
N ILE A 71 8.26 -1.07 -7.16
CA ILE A 71 9.61 -0.77 -7.60
C ILE A 71 10.60 -1.33 -6.59
N CYS A 72 11.53 -2.13 -7.08
CA CYS A 72 12.55 -2.74 -6.24
C CYS A 72 13.39 -1.66 -5.56
N SER A 73 13.64 -1.83 -4.27
CA SER A 73 14.46 -0.87 -3.51
C SER A 73 15.92 -0.85 -3.95
N HIS A 74 16.36 -1.89 -4.62
CA HIS A 74 17.73 -2.02 -5.12
C HIS A 74 17.89 -1.37 -6.50
N ALA A 75 16.88 -1.52 -7.37
CA ALA A 75 16.95 -1.06 -8.75
C ALA A 75 15.55 -0.66 -9.21
N HIS A 76 15.45 0.08 -10.31
CA HIS A 76 14.17 0.52 -10.83
C HIS A 76 13.43 -0.58 -11.61
N ALA A 77 13.50 -1.80 -11.11
CA ALA A 77 12.80 -2.91 -11.72
C ALA A 77 11.42 -3.06 -11.09
N ARG A 78 10.46 -3.47 -11.90
CA ARG A 78 9.11 -3.75 -11.40
C ARG A 78 9.06 -5.16 -10.87
N LEU A 79 8.71 -5.26 -9.60
CA LEU A 79 8.62 -6.56 -8.93
C LEU A 79 7.51 -7.41 -9.49
N SER A 80 6.46 -6.80 -10.04
CA SER A 80 5.38 -7.54 -10.68
C SER A 80 5.83 -8.29 -11.92
N GLU A 81 6.98 -7.96 -12.48
CA GLU A 81 7.57 -8.69 -13.60
C GLU A 81 8.47 -9.82 -13.15
N GLY A 82 8.67 -9.94 -11.85
CA GLY A 82 9.47 -11.00 -11.27
C GLY A 82 8.65 -12.23 -10.94
N ARG A 83 8.93 -12.84 -9.80
CA ARG A 83 8.28 -14.06 -9.37
C ARG A 83 7.77 -13.95 -7.95
N LEU A 84 6.67 -14.64 -7.70
CA LEU A 84 6.13 -14.81 -6.37
C LEU A 84 6.20 -16.29 -6.02
N ARG A 85 6.95 -16.62 -4.98
CA ARG A 85 7.03 -17.99 -4.50
C ARG A 85 6.64 -18.02 -3.03
N GLY A 86 5.45 -18.54 -2.76
CA GLY A 86 4.91 -18.46 -1.41
C GLY A 86 4.77 -17.00 -0.99
N THR A 87 5.50 -16.60 0.03
CA THR A 87 5.52 -15.21 0.49
C THR A 87 6.79 -14.46 0.05
N ARG A 88 7.58 -15.05 -0.82
CA ARG A 88 8.82 -14.44 -1.30
C ARG A 88 8.58 -13.83 -2.67
N LEU A 89 8.81 -12.53 -2.75
CA LEU A 89 8.71 -11.76 -3.98
C LEU A 89 10.12 -11.54 -4.51
N ILE A 90 10.37 -11.98 -5.74
CA ILE A 90 11.71 -11.99 -6.31
C ILE A 90 11.79 -10.99 -7.46
N CYS A 91 12.72 -10.07 -7.34
CA CYS A 91 12.99 -9.07 -8.39
C CYS A 91 13.49 -9.76 -9.66
N PRO A 92 13.02 -9.32 -10.84
CA PRO A 92 13.49 -9.91 -12.09
C PRO A 92 14.94 -9.58 -12.40
N LEU A 93 15.48 -8.52 -11.80
CA LEU A 93 16.88 -8.15 -11.97
C LEU A 93 17.66 -8.59 -10.74
N HIS A 94 18.74 -9.32 -10.93
CA HIS A 94 19.70 -9.70 -9.89
C HIS A 94 19.15 -10.58 -8.76
N GLY A 95 17.86 -10.92 -8.75
CA GLY A 95 17.31 -11.87 -7.79
C GLY A 95 17.10 -11.36 -6.37
N ALA A 96 17.09 -10.05 -6.15
CA ALA A 96 16.73 -9.52 -4.85
C ALA A 96 15.35 -10.03 -4.43
N SER A 97 15.17 -10.33 -3.16
CA SER A 97 13.89 -10.87 -2.71
C SER A 97 13.42 -10.24 -1.41
N PHE A 98 12.10 -10.23 -1.26
CA PHE A 98 11.42 -9.58 -0.16
C PHE A 98 10.30 -10.46 0.35
N ASP A 99 9.99 -10.33 1.63
CA ASP A 99 8.82 -10.98 2.20
C ASP A 99 7.60 -10.08 1.98
N VAL A 100 6.57 -10.61 1.32
CA VAL A 100 5.39 -9.79 1.01
C VAL A 100 4.59 -9.43 2.25
N ARG A 101 4.76 -10.16 3.35
CA ARG A 101 3.99 -9.90 4.57
C ARG A 101 4.38 -8.61 5.25
N ASP A 102 5.64 -8.24 5.18
CA ASP A 102 6.16 -7.05 5.87
C ASP A 102 7.14 -6.23 5.03
N GLY A 103 7.48 -6.70 3.83
CA GLY A 103 8.37 -5.97 2.94
C GLY A 103 9.85 -6.13 3.26
N ARG A 104 10.21 -6.95 4.25
CA ARG A 104 11.62 -7.07 4.65
C ARG A 104 12.44 -7.74 3.58
N VAL A 105 13.72 -7.42 3.56
CA VAL A 105 14.66 -8.04 2.62
C VAL A 105 14.91 -9.48 3.03
N LEU A 106 14.79 -10.40 2.07
CA LEU A 106 15.12 -11.81 2.25
C LEU A 106 16.39 -12.21 1.53
N GLY A 107 16.76 -11.47 0.51
CA GLY A 107 17.94 -11.80 -0.27
C GLY A 107 18.58 -10.62 -0.94
N ALA A 108 19.92 -10.66 -0.98
CA ALA A 108 20.73 -9.66 -1.67
C ALA A 108 20.39 -9.65 -3.17
N PRO A 109 20.65 -8.57 -3.87
CA PRO A 109 21.41 -7.41 -3.44
C PRO A 109 20.61 -6.31 -2.76
N ALA A 110 19.31 -6.50 -2.53
CA ALA A 110 18.52 -5.49 -1.83
C ALA A 110 18.98 -5.34 -0.38
N THR A 111 19.03 -4.11 0.09
CA THR A 111 19.40 -3.81 1.47
C THR A 111 18.34 -3.03 2.21
N ARG A 112 17.32 -2.55 1.51
CA ARG A 112 16.24 -1.77 2.11
C ARG A 112 14.92 -2.47 1.91
N PRO A 113 14.06 -2.48 2.93
CA PRO A 113 12.75 -3.10 2.80
C PRO A 113 11.88 -2.29 1.84
N LEU A 114 10.81 -2.93 1.40
CA LEU A 114 9.77 -2.29 0.61
C LEU A 114 8.70 -1.74 1.54
N ALA A 115 8.10 -0.64 1.14
CA ALA A 115 6.94 -0.13 1.83
C ALA A 115 5.75 -1.06 1.58
N THR A 116 4.97 -1.30 2.62
CA THR A 116 3.75 -2.09 2.53
C THR A 116 2.53 -1.18 2.64
N HIS A 117 1.42 -1.66 2.12
CA HIS A 117 0.18 -0.89 2.07
C HIS A 117 -0.94 -1.69 2.71
N GLY A 118 -1.98 -0.99 3.16
CA GLY A 118 -3.09 -1.62 3.82
C GLY A 118 -3.94 -2.46 2.86
N ILE A 119 -4.44 -3.57 3.35
CA ILE A 119 -5.29 -4.48 2.57
C ILE A 119 -6.58 -4.70 3.34
N ARG A 120 -7.67 -4.63 2.62
CA ARG A 120 -8.97 -4.99 3.14
C ARG A 120 -9.74 -5.75 2.09
N VAL A 121 -10.13 -6.96 2.43
CA VAL A 121 -10.95 -7.78 1.54
C VAL A 121 -12.40 -7.44 1.79
N ASP A 122 -13.14 -7.12 0.73
CA ASP A 122 -14.53 -6.76 0.81
C ASP A 122 -15.29 -7.48 -0.30
N GLY A 123 -15.93 -8.60 0.05
CA GLY A 123 -16.68 -9.39 -0.90
C GLY A 123 -15.79 -9.98 -1.99
N ASP A 124 -16.00 -9.53 -3.21
CA ASP A 124 -15.30 -10.03 -4.38
C ASP A 124 -14.15 -9.12 -4.83
N HIS A 125 -13.78 -8.15 -4.01
CA HIS A 125 -12.67 -7.27 -4.34
C HIS A 125 -11.82 -6.96 -3.11
N VAL A 126 -10.65 -6.42 -3.37
CA VAL A 126 -9.68 -6.04 -2.36
C VAL A 126 -9.46 -4.55 -2.46
N ASP A 127 -9.57 -3.86 -1.35
CA ASP A 127 -9.23 -2.45 -1.27
C ASP A 127 -7.81 -2.32 -0.73
N VAL A 128 -6.99 -1.60 -1.46
CA VAL A 128 -5.62 -1.33 -1.09
C VAL A 128 -5.52 0.13 -0.67
N THR A 129 -5.17 0.36 0.57
CA THR A 129 -4.94 1.71 1.08
C THR A 129 -3.46 2.01 0.99
N ILE A 130 -3.12 2.95 0.13
CA ILE A 130 -1.72 3.25 -0.16
C ILE A 130 -1.16 4.15 0.92
N ALA A 131 -0.03 3.73 1.49
CA ALA A 131 0.65 4.52 2.50
C ALA A 131 1.16 5.83 1.88
N PRO A 132 1.12 6.95 2.61
CA PRO A 132 1.64 8.20 2.09
C PRO A 132 3.12 8.08 1.71
N ALA A 133 3.49 8.79 0.63
CA ALA A 133 4.82 8.67 0.06
C ALA A 133 5.90 9.21 0.99
N ASP A 134 5.56 10.11 1.87
CA ASP A 134 6.49 10.72 2.80
C ASP A 134 6.71 9.89 4.08
N ILE A 135 5.92 8.84 4.26
CA ILE A 135 6.16 7.93 5.37
C ILE A 135 7.19 6.92 4.91
N LYS A 136 8.39 7.09 5.41
CA LYS A 136 9.45 6.14 5.13
C LYS A 136 9.39 5.01 6.14
N PRO A 137 9.72 3.78 5.73
CA PRO A 137 9.87 2.71 6.70
C PRO A 137 10.88 3.12 7.75
N LEU A 138 10.60 2.77 8.98
CA LEU A 138 11.48 3.13 10.09
C LEU A 138 12.78 2.38 10.09
N THR A 139 12.94 1.45 9.24
CA THR A 139 14.16 0.67 9.19
C THR A 139 15.24 1.46 8.51
N ALA A 140 16.30 1.53 9.17
CA ALA A 140 17.49 2.11 8.59
C ALA A 140 17.95 1.27 7.42
#